data_ea31a2fde0f0d4e50a71232851ef081a
#
_entry.id   ea31a2fde0f0d4e50a71232851ef081a
#
_cell.length_a   1.000
_cell.length_b   1.000
_cell.length_c   1.000
_cell.angle_alpha   90.00
_cell.angle_beta   90.00
_cell.angle_gamma   90.00
#
_symmetry.space_group_name_H-M   'P 1'
#
loop_
_entity.id
_entity.type
_entity.pdbx_description
1 polymer ?
#
loop_
_entity_poly.entity_id
_entity_poly.type
_entity_poly.pdbx_seq_one_letter_code
_entity_poly.pdbx_strand_id
1 'polypeptide(L)'
;LMAIRMKIKGFTLVEMLVVIAIIAILAAALFPAISNAMDSARATAMKQKGRGIWAAILSANMEREPLNLGPLWPAELKGDTGDSAKYFTYLLSDGEDTAEISGASEDRLVSDLSPESLIAQGIQPHTGGGALEDKNIAWRVAEVGDTTAAEIPFLVSKNVEDNELQSASGEDDTARLSLMEGKPFGRKRAVWVAKGGGVFDARSKYLYNKIVMGINTTNVTLWACGQ
;
A
#
# COMPACT_ATOMS: atom_id res chain seq x y z
N LEU A 1 50.62 36.52 -41.11
CA LEU A 1 49.58 35.90 -40.28
C LEU A 1 48.27 35.82 -41.09
N MET A 2 47.87 34.63 -41.51
CA MET A 2 46.65 34.38 -42.30
C MET A 2 45.51 34.11 -41.32
N ALA A 3 44.56 35.03 -41.20
CA ALA A 3 43.40 34.87 -40.36
C ALA A 3 42.35 33.97 -41.05
N ILE A 4 42.13 32.79 -40.50
CA ILE A 4 41.07 31.87 -40.96
C ILE A 4 39.73 32.43 -40.47
N ARG A 5 38.93 33.02 -41.34
CA ARG A 5 37.56 33.42 -41.08
C ARG A 5 36.68 32.16 -41.12
N MET A 6 36.37 31.60 -39.97
CA MET A 6 35.32 30.57 -39.85
C MET A 6 33.95 31.21 -40.11
N LYS A 7 33.27 30.80 -41.16
CA LYS A 7 31.86 31.15 -41.39
C LYS A 7 30.99 30.36 -40.42
N ILE A 8 30.52 30.98 -39.38
CA ILE A 8 29.50 30.42 -38.48
C ILE A 8 28.17 30.46 -39.25
N LYS A 9 27.64 29.30 -39.64
CA LYS A 9 26.29 29.22 -40.17
C LYS A 9 25.30 29.49 -39.05
N GLY A 10 24.52 30.54 -39.18
CA GLY A 10 23.40 30.83 -38.25
C GLY A 10 22.29 29.78 -38.42
N PHE A 11 21.70 29.38 -37.33
CA PHE A 11 20.54 28.47 -37.29
C PHE A 11 19.29 29.23 -37.79
N THR A 12 18.48 28.60 -38.64
CA THR A 12 17.24 29.21 -39.11
C THR A 12 16.10 28.96 -38.11
N LEU A 13 15.14 29.86 -38.03
CA LEU A 13 13.94 29.74 -37.18
C LEU A 13 13.14 28.48 -37.54
N VAL A 14 13.11 28.12 -38.82
CA VAL A 14 12.42 26.92 -39.31
C VAL A 14 13.08 25.64 -38.84
N GLU A 15 14.42 25.55 -38.82
CA GLU A 15 15.14 24.39 -38.30
C GLU A 15 14.85 24.15 -36.82
N MET A 16 14.77 25.23 -36.01
CA MET A 16 14.39 25.11 -34.60
C MET A 16 12.93 24.66 -34.46
N LEU A 17 12.01 25.21 -35.28
CA LEU A 17 10.60 24.87 -35.22
C LEU A 17 10.35 23.40 -35.56
N VAL A 18 11.03 22.86 -36.57
CA VAL A 18 10.91 21.43 -36.94
C VAL A 18 11.43 20.53 -35.82
N VAL A 19 12.55 20.87 -35.19
CA VAL A 19 13.12 20.07 -34.09
C VAL A 19 12.17 20.01 -32.91
N ILE A 20 11.62 21.15 -32.46
CA ILE A 20 10.67 21.13 -31.33
C ILE A 20 9.37 20.42 -31.69
N ALA A 21 8.91 20.48 -32.93
CA ALA A 21 7.73 19.73 -33.38
C ALA A 21 7.95 18.22 -33.31
N ILE A 22 9.12 17.74 -33.74
CA ILE A 22 9.46 16.31 -33.65
C ILE A 22 9.55 15.86 -32.18
N ILE A 23 10.22 16.65 -31.33
CA ILE A 23 10.33 16.34 -29.87
C ILE A 23 8.94 16.30 -29.23
N ALA A 24 8.05 17.23 -29.57
CA ALA A 24 6.69 17.27 -29.03
C ALA A 24 5.88 16.01 -29.42
N ILE A 25 5.99 15.55 -30.68
CA ILE A 25 5.32 14.34 -31.14
C ILE A 25 5.87 13.09 -30.41
N LEU A 26 7.18 12.98 -30.27
CA LEU A 26 7.81 11.87 -29.54
C LEU A 26 7.43 11.88 -28.05
N ALA A 27 7.46 13.04 -27.41
CA ALA A 27 7.06 13.19 -26.01
C ALA A 27 5.58 12.81 -25.80
N ALA A 28 4.68 13.23 -26.68
CA ALA A 28 3.26 12.90 -26.61
C ALA A 28 3.00 11.38 -26.71
N ALA A 29 3.76 10.68 -27.57
CA ALA A 29 3.66 9.24 -27.71
C ALA A 29 4.20 8.47 -26.48
N LEU A 30 5.22 8.99 -25.80
CA LEU A 30 5.84 8.36 -24.63
C LEU A 30 5.06 8.57 -23.32
N PHE A 31 4.29 9.64 -23.20
CA PHE A 31 3.61 10.03 -21.96
C PHE A 31 2.72 8.93 -21.37
N PRO A 32 1.85 8.22 -22.15
CA PRO A 32 1.03 7.14 -21.61
C PRO A 32 1.86 5.94 -21.09
N ALA A 33 2.96 5.62 -21.77
CA ALA A 33 3.83 4.52 -21.39
C ALA A 33 4.55 4.82 -20.05
N ILE A 34 5.07 6.03 -19.89
CA ILE A 34 5.73 6.49 -18.65
C ILE A 34 4.74 6.47 -17.48
N SER A 35 3.51 6.97 -17.67
CA SER A 35 2.49 6.96 -16.62
C SER A 35 2.19 5.53 -16.13
N ASN A 36 2.01 4.58 -17.04
CA ASN A 36 1.78 3.18 -16.69
C ASN A 36 2.99 2.54 -15.98
N ALA A 37 4.21 2.87 -16.41
CA ALA A 37 5.42 2.38 -15.76
C ALA A 37 5.57 2.91 -14.33
N MET A 38 5.28 4.20 -14.12
CA MET A 38 5.28 4.82 -12.78
C MET A 38 4.24 4.17 -11.85
N ASP A 39 3.01 3.93 -12.32
CA ASP A 39 1.97 3.27 -11.52
C ASP A 39 2.38 1.83 -11.15
N SER A 40 3.09 1.13 -12.03
CA SER A 40 3.63 -0.21 -11.73
C SER A 40 4.78 -0.18 -10.74
N ALA A 41 5.68 0.79 -10.84
CA ALA A 41 6.77 0.99 -9.89
C ALA A 41 6.25 1.31 -8.48
N ARG A 42 5.22 2.18 -8.38
CA ARG A 42 4.55 2.50 -7.12
C ARG A 42 3.90 1.27 -6.48
N ALA A 43 3.24 0.44 -7.29
CA ALA A 43 2.64 -0.81 -6.80
C ALA A 43 3.72 -1.77 -6.27
N THR A 44 4.85 -1.88 -6.95
CA THR A 44 5.97 -2.71 -6.50
C THR A 44 6.55 -2.20 -5.19
N ALA A 45 6.75 -0.89 -5.05
CA ALA A 45 7.22 -0.30 -3.79
C ALA A 45 6.22 -0.55 -2.64
N MET A 46 4.92 -0.40 -2.90
CA MET A 46 3.90 -0.68 -1.90
C MET A 46 3.86 -2.17 -1.52
N LYS A 47 4.01 -3.09 -2.48
CA LYS A 47 4.12 -4.53 -2.19
C LYS A 47 5.29 -4.85 -1.26
N GLN A 48 6.45 -4.25 -1.49
CA GLN A 48 7.62 -4.44 -0.62
C GLN A 48 7.35 -3.94 0.80
N LYS A 49 6.72 -2.77 0.94
CA LYS A 49 6.30 -2.23 2.25
C LYS A 49 5.31 -3.16 2.96
N GLY A 50 4.27 -3.61 2.26
CA GLY A 50 3.29 -4.54 2.83
C GLY A 50 3.92 -5.86 3.28
N ARG A 51 4.88 -6.39 2.52
CA ARG A 51 5.64 -7.58 2.93
C ARG A 51 6.50 -7.32 4.17
N GLY A 52 7.08 -6.13 4.27
CA GLY A 52 7.84 -5.70 5.47
C GLY A 52 6.95 -5.64 6.71
N ILE A 53 5.75 -5.06 6.61
CA ILE A 53 4.76 -5.03 7.71
C ILE A 53 4.41 -6.46 8.14
N TRP A 54 4.07 -7.33 7.19
CA TRP A 54 3.73 -8.71 7.48
C TRP A 54 4.89 -9.45 8.17
N ALA A 55 6.12 -9.30 7.68
CA ALA A 55 7.30 -9.96 8.24
C ALA A 55 7.59 -9.47 9.66
N ALA A 56 7.47 -8.17 9.93
CA ALA A 56 7.66 -7.60 11.26
C ALA A 56 6.63 -8.16 12.27
N ILE A 57 5.35 -8.24 11.89
CA ILE A 57 4.31 -8.81 12.75
C ILE A 57 4.53 -10.31 12.98
N LEU A 58 4.94 -11.05 11.94
CA LEU A 58 5.25 -12.47 12.08
C LEU A 58 6.44 -12.69 13.03
N SER A 59 7.51 -11.91 12.90
CA SER A 59 8.67 -11.95 13.81
C SER A 59 8.25 -11.71 15.25
N ALA A 60 7.49 -10.66 15.50
CA ALA A 60 6.98 -10.34 16.83
C ALA A 60 6.08 -11.46 17.40
N ASN A 61 5.23 -12.08 16.58
CA ASN A 61 4.40 -13.21 17.02
C ASN A 61 5.27 -14.43 17.41
N MET A 62 6.34 -14.72 16.68
CA MET A 62 7.26 -15.81 17.02
C MET A 62 8.01 -15.56 18.34
N GLU A 63 8.33 -14.31 18.66
CA GLU A 63 8.95 -13.93 19.94
C GLU A 63 7.95 -14.01 21.12
N ARG A 64 6.67 -13.77 20.87
CA ARG A 64 5.59 -13.78 21.89
C ARG A 64 5.11 -15.18 22.24
N GLU A 65 5.17 -16.11 21.29
CA GLU A 65 4.68 -17.49 21.48
C GLU A 65 5.32 -18.22 22.67
N PRO A 66 6.67 -18.23 22.86
CA PRO A 66 7.31 -18.86 24.04
C PRO A 66 6.94 -18.20 25.36
N LEU A 67 6.50 -16.94 25.33
CA LEU A 67 6.08 -16.17 26.51
C LEU A 67 4.61 -16.37 26.84
N ASN A 68 3.89 -17.18 26.06
CA ASN A 68 2.45 -17.41 26.15
C ASN A 68 1.63 -16.10 26.03
N LEU A 69 2.15 -15.15 25.26
CA LEU A 69 1.45 -13.92 24.89
C LEU A 69 0.64 -14.14 23.61
N GLY A 70 -0.56 -13.60 23.55
CA GLY A 70 -1.42 -13.73 22.36
C GLY A 70 -0.79 -13.14 21.09
N PRO A 71 -1.16 -13.64 19.90
CA PRO A 71 -0.66 -13.12 18.65
C PRO A 71 -1.21 -11.71 18.36
N LEU A 72 -0.47 -10.97 17.53
CA LEU A 72 -0.79 -9.58 17.16
C LEU A 72 -1.66 -9.48 15.91
N TRP A 73 -2.41 -10.53 15.57
CA TRP A 73 -3.34 -10.45 14.44
C TRP A 73 -4.55 -9.58 14.79
N PRO A 74 -5.12 -8.86 13.80
CA PRO A 74 -6.20 -7.89 14.05
C PRO A 74 -7.40 -8.45 14.82
N ALA A 75 -7.85 -9.66 14.52
CA ALA A 75 -9.01 -10.24 15.20
C ALA A 75 -8.77 -10.46 16.70
N GLU A 76 -7.53 -10.72 17.10
CA GLU A 76 -7.16 -10.93 18.51
C GLU A 76 -7.09 -9.60 19.28
N LEU A 77 -6.87 -8.48 18.58
CA LEU A 77 -6.74 -7.13 19.14
C LEU A 77 -7.98 -6.26 18.90
N LYS A 78 -9.07 -6.82 18.40
CA LYS A 78 -10.27 -6.06 18.00
C LYS A 78 -10.87 -5.21 19.12
N GLY A 79 -10.83 -5.69 20.35
CA GLY A 79 -11.36 -4.98 21.52
C GLY A 79 -10.65 -3.64 21.77
N ASP A 80 -9.37 -3.59 21.49
CA ASP A 80 -8.50 -2.45 21.78
C ASP A 80 -8.31 -1.55 20.58
N THR A 81 -8.36 -2.10 19.38
CA THR A 81 -8.01 -1.38 18.15
C THR A 81 -9.21 -1.10 17.26
N GLY A 82 -9.84 -2.07 16.62
CA GLY A 82 -11.06 -1.93 15.81
C GLY A 82 -11.01 -0.95 14.62
N ASP A 83 -9.85 -0.28 14.41
CA ASP A 83 -9.58 0.71 13.39
C ASP A 83 -8.15 0.54 12.90
N SER A 84 -7.92 0.78 11.60
CA SER A 84 -6.60 0.55 10.99
C SER A 84 -5.50 1.47 11.57
N ALA A 85 -5.82 2.73 11.85
CA ALA A 85 -4.86 3.67 12.42
C ALA A 85 -4.52 3.32 13.88
N LYS A 86 -5.52 2.95 14.67
CA LYS A 86 -5.32 2.50 16.04
C LYS A 86 -4.50 1.20 16.10
N TYR A 87 -4.78 0.26 15.21
CA TYR A 87 -4.02 -0.98 15.12
C TYR A 87 -2.53 -0.72 14.89
N PHE A 88 -2.19 0.09 13.90
CA PHE A 88 -0.79 0.42 13.63
C PHE A 88 -0.16 1.28 14.75
N THR A 89 -0.94 2.16 15.38
CA THR A 89 -0.46 2.92 16.55
C THR A 89 -0.10 1.96 17.68
N TYR A 90 -0.97 0.99 17.98
CA TYR A 90 -0.71 -0.03 19.00
C TYR A 90 0.54 -0.85 18.71
N LEU A 91 0.76 -1.28 17.47
CA LEU A 91 1.97 -2.01 17.08
C LEU A 91 3.25 -1.18 17.20
N LEU A 92 3.15 0.13 17.07
CA LEU A 92 4.27 1.08 17.17
C LEU A 92 4.42 1.68 18.57
N SER A 93 3.48 1.45 19.47
CA SER A 93 3.57 1.81 20.90
C SER A 93 4.34 0.75 21.69
N ASP A 94 4.46 0.96 22.98
CA ASP A 94 5.00 -0.02 23.94
C ASP A 94 4.01 -1.17 24.27
N GLY A 95 2.80 -1.13 23.71
CA GLY A 95 1.73 -2.11 23.94
C GLY A 95 0.85 -1.82 25.16
N GLU A 96 1.15 -0.79 25.94
CA GLU A 96 0.35 -0.36 27.09
C GLU A 96 -0.61 0.79 26.74
N ASP A 97 -0.20 1.68 25.83
CA ASP A 97 -0.99 2.82 25.39
C ASP A 97 -1.15 2.86 23.86
N THR A 98 -2.37 3.02 23.41
CA THR A 98 -2.69 3.19 21.98
C THR A 98 -2.66 4.66 21.53
N ALA A 99 -2.36 5.59 22.43
CA ALA A 99 -2.41 7.02 22.16
C ALA A 99 -1.13 7.58 21.55
N GLU A 100 0.01 6.91 21.74
CA GLU A 100 1.30 7.44 21.31
C GLU A 100 2.20 6.38 20.67
N ILE A 101 2.96 6.80 19.65
CA ILE A 101 3.99 5.98 19.04
C ILE A 101 5.28 6.11 19.83
N SER A 102 5.91 4.99 20.18
CA SER A 102 7.22 5.00 20.83
C SER A 102 8.30 5.56 19.92
N GLY A 103 9.06 6.50 20.43
CA GLY A 103 10.11 7.20 19.68
C GLY A 103 11.24 6.27 19.26
N ALA A 104 11.74 5.44 20.17
CA ALA A 104 12.74 4.43 19.90
C ALA A 104 12.09 3.15 19.37
N SER A 105 12.71 2.51 18.38
CA SER A 105 12.17 1.27 17.79
C SER A 105 12.22 0.09 18.74
N GLU A 106 13.17 0.06 19.65
CA GLU A 106 13.36 -0.97 20.67
C GLU A 106 12.26 -0.98 21.75
N ASP A 107 11.61 0.16 21.94
CA ASP A 107 10.49 0.30 22.90
C ASP A 107 9.14 -0.01 22.25
N ARG A 108 9.09 -0.39 20.98
CA ARG A 108 7.85 -0.72 20.26
C ARG A 108 7.47 -2.17 20.44
N LEU A 109 6.18 -2.42 20.50
CA LEU A 109 5.62 -3.77 20.54
C LEU A 109 6.08 -4.62 19.34
N VAL A 110 6.22 -3.98 18.16
CA VAL A 110 6.79 -4.57 16.96
C VAL A 110 8.01 -3.72 16.55
N SER A 111 9.17 -4.06 17.07
CA SER A 111 10.43 -3.30 16.89
C SER A 111 10.82 -3.13 15.42
N ASP A 112 10.60 -4.16 14.61
CA ASP A 112 10.94 -4.19 13.18
C ASP A 112 9.94 -3.41 12.31
N LEU A 113 8.81 -2.95 12.89
CA LEU A 113 7.83 -2.17 12.13
C LEU A 113 8.28 -0.71 12.02
N SER A 114 8.50 -0.26 10.78
CA SER A 114 8.81 1.13 10.50
C SER A 114 7.54 1.92 10.12
N PRO A 115 7.31 3.12 10.70
CA PRO A 115 6.24 4.02 10.26
C PRO A 115 6.29 4.35 8.77
N GLU A 116 7.46 4.33 8.15
CA GLU A 116 7.64 4.56 6.72
C GLU A 116 7.03 3.45 5.86
N SER A 117 6.85 2.24 6.40
CA SER A 117 6.19 1.14 5.71
C SER A 117 4.68 1.38 5.57
N LEU A 118 4.09 2.19 6.43
CA LEU A 118 2.67 2.50 6.44
C LEU A 118 2.26 3.54 5.39
N ILE A 119 3.21 4.31 4.84
CA ILE A 119 2.95 5.39 3.90
C ILE A 119 3.16 4.97 2.44
N ALA A 120 2.43 5.62 1.54
CA ALA A 120 2.59 5.51 0.09
C ALA A 120 2.54 6.91 -0.54
N GLN A 121 2.70 7.01 -1.85
CA GLN A 121 2.64 8.29 -2.54
C GLN A 121 1.29 9.00 -2.31
N GLY A 122 1.36 10.22 -1.83
CA GLY A 122 0.20 11.08 -1.53
C GLY A 122 -0.43 10.81 -0.17
N ILE A 123 0.20 9.98 0.66
CA ILE A 123 -0.10 9.80 2.07
C ILE A 123 0.88 10.67 2.86
N GLN A 124 0.38 11.39 3.86
CA GLN A 124 1.21 12.27 4.69
C GLN A 124 2.01 11.42 5.69
N PRO A 125 3.33 11.63 5.83
CA PRO A 125 4.09 10.98 6.88
C PRO A 125 3.60 11.48 8.25
N HIS A 126 3.62 10.59 9.24
CA HIS A 126 3.40 10.98 10.62
C HIS A 126 4.61 11.76 11.13
N THR A 127 4.35 12.92 11.76
CA THR A 127 5.37 13.79 12.32
C THR A 127 5.00 14.15 13.75
N GLY A 128 5.85 13.83 14.70
CA GLY A 128 5.65 14.10 16.13
C GLY A 128 5.26 12.86 16.93
N GLY A 129 4.98 13.03 18.20
CA GLY A 129 4.37 12.02 19.06
C GLY A 129 2.85 12.00 18.88
N GLY A 130 2.20 10.96 19.40
CA GLY A 130 0.77 10.76 19.33
C GLY A 130 0.34 9.64 18.37
N ALA A 131 -0.95 9.38 18.30
CA ALA A 131 -1.51 8.32 17.48
C ALA A 131 -1.42 8.61 15.99
N LEU A 132 -1.39 7.55 15.18
CA LEU A 132 -1.60 7.66 13.74
C LEU A 132 -3.04 8.08 13.44
N GLU A 133 -3.17 8.90 12.43
CA GLU A 133 -4.44 9.26 11.84
C GLU A 133 -4.61 8.62 10.47
N ASP A 134 -5.83 8.60 9.96
CA ASP A 134 -6.15 8.10 8.62
C ASP A 134 -5.23 8.68 7.53
N LYS A 135 -4.90 9.96 7.60
CA LYS A 135 -4.01 10.63 6.63
C LYS A 135 -2.57 10.09 6.60
N ASN A 136 -2.15 9.35 7.65
CA ASN A 136 -0.79 8.84 7.80
C ASN A 136 -0.61 7.40 7.31
N ILE A 137 -1.68 6.71 6.95
CA ILE A 137 -1.64 5.31 6.55
C ILE A 137 -2.15 5.09 5.13
N ALA A 138 -1.51 4.17 4.42
CA ALA A 138 -1.86 3.75 3.06
C ALA A 138 -2.60 2.40 3.04
N TRP A 139 -2.79 1.77 4.19
CA TRP A 139 -3.31 0.44 4.34
C TRP A 139 -4.59 0.40 5.15
N ARG A 140 -5.52 -0.44 4.74
CA ARG A 140 -6.63 -0.90 5.56
C ARG A 140 -6.32 -2.29 6.06
N VAL A 141 -6.69 -2.56 7.29
CA VAL A 141 -6.46 -3.83 7.97
C VAL A 141 -7.70 -4.68 7.84
N ALA A 142 -7.54 -5.93 7.47
CA ALA A 142 -8.61 -6.92 7.46
C ALA A 142 -8.63 -7.67 8.81
N GLU A 143 -9.83 -7.95 9.32
CA GLU A 143 -10.03 -8.65 10.58
C GLU A 143 -9.70 -10.14 10.44
N VAL A 144 -8.41 -10.46 10.41
CA VAL A 144 -7.88 -11.83 10.34
C VAL A 144 -7.30 -12.22 11.69
N GLY A 145 -7.53 -13.46 12.09
CA GLY A 145 -7.01 -14.05 13.34
C GLY A 145 -6.03 -15.18 13.06
N ASP A 146 -5.56 -15.82 14.09
CA ASP A 146 -4.56 -16.88 14.01
C ASP A 146 -5.05 -18.08 13.16
N THR A 147 -6.29 -18.43 13.26
CA THR A 147 -6.93 -19.55 12.53
C THR A 147 -7.38 -19.20 11.11
N THR A 148 -7.27 -17.92 10.69
CA THR A 148 -7.67 -17.50 9.35
C THR A 148 -6.76 -18.12 8.28
N ALA A 149 -7.33 -18.56 7.17
CA ALA A 149 -6.60 -19.18 6.08
C ALA A 149 -5.53 -18.23 5.48
N ALA A 150 -4.41 -18.81 5.05
CA ALA A 150 -3.22 -18.07 4.63
C ALA A 150 -3.43 -17.19 3.37
N GLU A 151 -4.38 -17.56 2.52
CA GLU A 151 -4.72 -16.81 1.29
C GLU A 151 -5.57 -15.57 1.55
N ILE A 152 -6.23 -15.47 2.70
CA ILE A 152 -7.09 -14.34 3.04
C ILE A 152 -6.26 -13.05 3.16
N PRO A 153 -6.70 -11.93 2.56
CA PRO A 153 -6.03 -10.65 2.72
C PRO A 153 -5.98 -10.21 4.18
N PHE A 154 -4.78 -9.82 4.61
CA PHE A 154 -4.52 -9.18 5.89
C PHE A 154 -4.46 -7.66 5.78
N LEU A 155 -3.77 -7.17 4.74
CA LEU A 155 -3.68 -5.75 4.42
C LEU A 155 -4.21 -5.50 3.02
N VAL A 156 -4.96 -4.43 2.86
CA VAL A 156 -5.47 -3.98 1.57
C VAL A 156 -5.15 -2.49 1.41
N SER A 157 -4.83 -2.06 0.20
CA SER A 157 -4.56 -0.64 -0.06
C SER A 157 -5.79 0.21 0.25
N LYS A 158 -5.56 1.36 0.88
CA LYS A 158 -6.58 2.26 1.42
C LYS A 158 -7.65 2.70 0.41
N ASN A 159 -7.34 2.69 -0.88
CA ASN A 159 -8.28 3.05 -1.94
C ASN A 159 -9.35 1.99 -2.26
N VAL A 160 -9.38 0.87 -1.54
CA VAL A 160 -10.51 -0.07 -1.57
C VAL A 160 -11.65 0.53 -0.74
N GLU A 161 -12.83 0.68 -1.37
CA GLU A 161 -14.00 1.34 -0.78
C GLU A 161 -14.80 0.39 0.13
N ASP A 162 -14.87 -0.90 -0.25
CA ASP A 162 -15.67 -1.89 0.46
C ASP A 162 -15.24 -2.01 1.93
N ASN A 163 -16.23 -2.13 2.82
CA ASN A 163 -15.98 -2.37 4.25
C ASN A 163 -15.93 -3.86 4.58
N GLU A 164 -16.21 -4.72 3.64
CA GLU A 164 -16.17 -6.17 3.77
C GLU A 164 -15.61 -6.77 2.48
N LEU A 165 -14.62 -7.64 2.63
CA LEU A 165 -14.15 -8.47 1.54
C LEU A 165 -15.06 -9.69 1.44
N GLN A 166 -15.89 -9.70 0.42
CA GLN A 166 -16.85 -10.79 0.19
C GLN A 166 -16.14 -12.00 -0.40
N SER A 167 -16.49 -13.17 0.11
CA SER A 167 -16.09 -14.44 -0.48
C SER A 167 -16.66 -14.59 -1.89
N ALA A 168 -15.93 -15.25 -2.76
CA ALA A 168 -16.47 -15.61 -4.08
C ALA A 168 -17.42 -16.79 -3.95
N SER A 169 -18.59 -16.68 -4.58
CA SER A 169 -19.59 -17.77 -4.58
C SER A 169 -19.21 -18.95 -5.49
N GLY A 170 -18.12 -18.84 -6.24
CA GLY A 170 -17.60 -19.88 -7.13
C GLY A 170 -16.63 -19.31 -8.18
N GLU A 171 -16.14 -20.17 -9.06
CA GLU A 171 -15.22 -19.79 -10.15
C GLU A 171 -15.83 -18.79 -11.14
N ASP A 172 -17.13 -18.81 -11.32
CA ASP A 172 -17.88 -17.95 -12.23
C ASP A 172 -18.25 -16.58 -11.59
N ASP A 173 -17.88 -16.36 -10.33
CA ASP A 173 -18.17 -15.10 -9.65
C ASP A 173 -17.46 -13.93 -10.35
N THR A 174 -18.24 -12.96 -10.81
CA THR A 174 -17.78 -11.75 -11.49
C THR A 174 -17.87 -10.51 -10.60
N ALA A 175 -18.21 -10.67 -9.32
CA ALA A 175 -18.23 -9.57 -8.35
C ALA A 175 -16.83 -8.97 -8.21
N ARG A 176 -16.78 -7.65 -8.12
CA ARG A 176 -15.53 -6.86 -8.06
C ARG A 176 -15.48 -6.02 -6.81
N LEU A 177 -14.27 -5.83 -6.32
CA LEU A 177 -14.01 -4.84 -5.29
C LEU A 177 -14.16 -3.42 -5.85
N SER A 178 -14.84 -2.57 -5.09
CA SER A 178 -15.01 -1.16 -5.39
C SER A 178 -13.76 -0.38 -5.02
N LEU A 179 -13.36 0.57 -5.88
CA LEU A 179 -12.23 1.45 -5.64
C LEU A 179 -12.69 2.91 -5.61
N MET A 180 -12.27 3.65 -4.59
CA MET A 180 -12.49 5.09 -4.47
C MET A 180 -11.35 5.90 -5.13
N GLU A 181 -11.57 7.19 -5.36
CA GLU A 181 -10.55 8.10 -5.91
C GLU A 181 -9.44 8.49 -4.93
N GLY A 182 -9.38 7.83 -3.78
CA GLY A 182 -8.38 8.06 -2.75
C GLY A 182 -6.97 7.59 -3.13
N LYS A 183 -5.98 8.07 -2.37
CA LYS A 183 -4.61 7.57 -2.47
C LYS A 183 -4.51 6.18 -1.81
N PRO A 184 -3.59 5.31 -2.25
CA PRO A 184 -2.43 5.61 -3.12
C PRO A 184 -2.67 5.53 -4.63
N PHE A 185 -3.69 4.81 -5.12
CA PHE A 185 -3.80 4.50 -6.57
C PHE A 185 -5.08 5.01 -7.22
N GLY A 186 -5.99 5.65 -6.48
CA GLY A 186 -7.31 5.99 -6.98
C GLY A 186 -8.06 4.75 -7.50
N ARG A 187 -8.89 4.91 -8.51
CA ARG A 187 -9.68 3.82 -9.10
C ARG A 187 -8.91 2.90 -10.06
N LYS A 188 -7.57 2.98 -10.09
CA LYS A 188 -6.78 2.28 -11.10
C LYS A 188 -6.34 0.88 -10.70
N ARG A 189 -5.98 0.68 -9.44
CA ARG A 189 -5.32 -0.53 -8.94
C ARG A 189 -5.53 -0.68 -7.44
N ALA A 190 -5.50 -1.92 -6.95
CA ALA A 190 -5.34 -2.24 -5.53
C ALA A 190 -4.12 -3.14 -5.32
N VAL A 191 -3.56 -3.08 -4.12
CA VAL A 191 -2.48 -3.94 -3.61
C VAL A 191 -2.99 -4.58 -2.34
N TRP A 192 -2.70 -5.87 -2.15
CA TRP A 192 -3.03 -6.57 -0.91
C TRP A 192 -1.94 -7.54 -0.50
N VAL A 193 -1.90 -7.82 0.78
CA VAL A 193 -1.00 -8.78 1.42
C VAL A 193 -1.86 -9.86 2.06
N ALA A 194 -1.66 -11.10 1.67
CA ALA A 194 -2.35 -12.22 2.29
C ALA A 194 -1.73 -12.54 3.67
N LYS A 195 -2.51 -13.14 4.57
CA LYS A 195 -2.05 -13.55 5.90
C LYS A 195 -0.84 -14.48 5.85
N GLY A 196 -0.73 -15.31 4.81
CA GLY A 196 0.45 -16.16 4.56
C GLY A 196 1.68 -15.45 3.98
N GLY A 197 1.67 -14.11 3.85
CA GLY A 197 2.79 -13.31 3.37
C GLY A 197 2.87 -13.16 1.85
N GLY A 198 1.94 -13.73 1.10
CA GLY A 198 1.80 -13.47 -0.32
C GLY A 198 1.42 -12.02 -0.58
N VAL A 199 2.07 -11.36 -1.55
CA VAL A 199 1.80 -9.96 -1.88
C VAL A 199 1.41 -9.83 -3.33
N PHE A 200 0.27 -9.22 -3.57
CA PHE A 200 -0.38 -9.18 -4.87
C PHE A 200 -0.80 -7.77 -5.24
N ASP A 201 -1.02 -7.56 -6.52
CA ASP A 201 -1.66 -6.36 -7.04
C ASP A 201 -2.51 -6.68 -8.27
N ALA A 202 -3.58 -5.95 -8.46
CA ALA A 202 -4.38 -6.04 -9.67
C ALA A 202 -4.87 -4.66 -10.12
N ARG A 203 -4.98 -4.48 -11.44
CA ARG A 203 -5.67 -3.33 -12.01
C ARG A 203 -7.17 -3.49 -11.81
N SER A 204 -7.89 -2.37 -11.69
CA SER A 204 -9.33 -2.34 -11.45
C SER A 204 -10.14 -3.30 -12.34
N LYS A 205 -9.80 -3.41 -13.62
CA LYS A 205 -10.50 -4.31 -14.56
C LYS A 205 -10.36 -5.80 -14.23
N TYR A 206 -9.37 -6.19 -13.43
CA TYR A 206 -9.10 -7.57 -13.02
C TYR A 206 -9.32 -7.81 -11.52
N LEU A 207 -9.83 -6.83 -10.80
CA LEU A 207 -9.99 -6.88 -9.36
C LEU A 207 -11.31 -7.56 -8.98
N TYR A 208 -11.36 -8.87 -9.20
CA TYR A 208 -12.49 -9.72 -8.82
C TYR A 208 -12.33 -10.24 -7.40
N ASN A 209 -13.44 -10.40 -6.67
CA ASN A 209 -13.42 -10.97 -5.32
C ASN A 209 -12.69 -12.31 -5.28
N LYS A 210 -12.93 -13.19 -6.25
CA LYS A 210 -12.25 -14.50 -6.37
C LYS A 210 -10.72 -14.42 -6.51
N ILE A 211 -10.18 -13.31 -7.03
CA ILE A 211 -8.73 -13.13 -7.14
C ILE A 211 -8.15 -12.65 -5.81
N VAL A 212 -8.89 -11.85 -5.07
CA VAL A 212 -8.45 -11.25 -3.82
C VAL A 212 -8.65 -12.19 -2.64
N MET A 213 -9.83 -12.82 -2.56
CA MET A 213 -10.23 -13.71 -1.46
C MET A 213 -10.01 -15.20 -1.75
N GLY A 214 -9.73 -15.57 -3.01
CA GLY A 214 -9.82 -16.95 -3.44
C GLY A 214 -11.28 -17.46 -3.45
N ILE A 215 -11.44 -18.74 -3.65
CA ILE A 215 -12.74 -19.43 -3.49
C ILE A 215 -12.84 -19.80 -2.02
N ASN A 216 -13.27 -18.87 -1.21
CA ASN A 216 -13.40 -19.03 0.23
C ASN A 216 -14.84 -18.74 0.65
N THR A 217 -15.30 -19.37 1.70
CA THR A 217 -16.69 -19.25 2.19
C THR A 217 -16.86 -18.18 3.27
N THR A 218 -15.78 -17.53 3.68
CA THR A 218 -15.78 -16.60 4.81
C THR A 218 -15.54 -15.17 4.33
N ASN A 219 -16.51 -14.29 4.60
CA ASN A 219 -16.32 -12.86 4.44
C ASN A 219 -15.38 -12.30 5.52
N VAL A 220 -14.64 -11.27 5.19
CA VAL A 220 -13.70 -10.63 6.13
C VAL A 220 -13.97 -9.14 6.20
N THR A 221 -14.17 -8.63 7.40
CA THR A 221 -14.38 -7.20 7.65
C THR A 221 -13.08 -6.43 7.42
N LEU A 222 -13.16 -5.35 6.64
CA LEU A 222 -12.09 -4.35 6.54
C LEU A 222 -12.34 -3.23 7.55
N TRP A 223 -11.36 -2.99 8.41
CA TRP A 223 -11.46 -1.89 9.34
C TRP A 223 -11.39 -0.54 8.64
N ALA A 224 -12.18 0.38 9.14
CA ALA A 224 -12.10 1.77 8.70
C ALA A 224 -10.69 2.33 8.96
N CYS A 225 -10.35 3.37 8.25
CA CYS A 225 -9.22 4.21 8.57
C CYS A 225 -9.82 5.44 9.23
N GLY A 226 -9.91 5.52 10.53
CA GLY A 226 -10.43 6.61 11.38
C GLY A 226 -11.39 7.63 10.76
N GLN A 227 -12.43 7.99 11.44
CA GLN A 227 -13.25 9.17 11.07
C GLN A 227 -12.63 10.45 11.64
#